data_d0bd9c188a0713e2f2da821d97f3e6a0
#
_entry.id   d0bd9c188a0713e2f2da821d97f3e6a0
#
_cell.length_a   1.000
_cell.length_b   1.000
_cell.length_c   1.000
_cell.angle_alpha   90.00
_cell.angle_beta   90.00
_cell.angle_gamma   90.00
#
_symmetry.space_group_name_H-M   'P 1'
#
loop_
_entity.id
_entity.type
_entity.pdbx_description
1 polymer ?
#
loop_
_entity_poly.entity_id
_entity_poly.type
_entity_poly.pdbx_seq_one_letter_code
_entity_poly.pdbx_strand_id
1 'polypeptide(L)'
;NMYWEARNQSVEGMIAVGSVTRNRVHDPHFPNNYCDVVYQAKLSKWWFEHHQREVPLRNKCQFSWYCDGKPDDIPFQDKELYERIKRLAVRIYFGYTPDNTFGANFYHADYVYPLWADTMTHTVTIDNHIFYRSN
;
A
#
# COMPACT_ATOMS: atom_id res chain seq x y z
N ASN A 1 -6.15 -3.28 -0.01
CA ASN A 1 -5.10 -2.32 0.38
C ASN A 1 -5.54 -0.87 0.20
N MET A 2 -6.05 -0.49 -0.97
CA MET A 2 -6.54 0.87 -1.21
C MET A 2 -7.60 1.29 -0.19
N TYR A 3 -8.50 0.37 0.19
CA TYR A 3 -9.50 0.65 1.20
C TYR A 3 -8.88 1.04 2.55
N TRP A 4 -7.99 0.19 3.08
CA TRP A 4 -7.39 0.43 4.39
C TRP A 4 -6.45 1.62 4.42
N GLU A 5 -5.76 1.87 3.31
CA GLU A 5 -4.78 2.96 3.23
C GLU A 5 -5.42 4.32 2.90
N ALA A 6 -6.53 4.34 2.18
CA ALA A 6 -7.02 5.58 1.58
C ALA A 6 -8.54 5.77 1.62
N ARG A 7 -9.28 5.03 2.46
CA ARG A 7 -10.76 5.14 2.47
C ARG A 7 -11.26 6.53 2.82
N ASN A 8 -10.48 7.33 3.54
CA ASN A 8 -10.83 8.70 3.94
C ASN A 8 -10.25 9.76 3.01
N GLN A 9 -9.61 9.36 1.93
CA GLN A 9 -8.97 10.26 0.98
C GLN A 9 -9.92 10.59 -0.18
N SER A 10 -9.55 11.60 -0.96
CA SER A 10 -10.22 11.91 -2.22
C SER A 10 -10.04 10.76 -3.22
N VAL A 11 -10.77 10.81 -4.34
CA VAL A 11 -10.58 9.85 -5.44
C VAL A 11 -9.13 9.90 -5.94
N GLU A 12 -8.56 11.09 -6.06
CA GLU A 12 -7.16 11.29 -6.46
C GLU A 12 -6.19 10.63 -5.47
N GLY A 13 -6.48 10.72 -4.16
CA GLY A 13 -5.70 10.07 -3.12
C GLY A 13 -5.80 8.55 -3.20
N MET A 14 -6.97 8.01 -3.46
CA MET A 14 -7.17 6.57 -3.67
C MET A 14 -6.40 6.06 -4.89
N ILE A 15 -6.45 6.81 -6.01
CA ILE A 15 -5.71 6.49 -7.22
C ILE A 15 -4.21 6.51 -6.94
N ALA A 16 -3.74 7.50 -6.17
CA ALA A 16 -2.32 7.63 -5.83
C ALA A 16 -1.81 6.41 -5.05
N VAL A 17 -2.55 5.96 -4.06
CA VAL A 17 -2.18 4.77 -3.26
C VAL A 17 -2.16 3.52 -4.15
N GLY A 18 -3.17 3.35 -4.99
CA GLY A 18 -3.22 2.22 -5.93
C GLY A 18 -2.08 2.26 -6.95
N SER A 19 -1.73 3.45 -7.42
CA SER A 19 -0.64 3.65 -8.37
C SER A 19 0.72 3.27 -7.78
N VAL A 20 0.96 3.56 -6.49
CA VAL A 20 2.19 3.11 -5.82
C VAL A 20 2.29 1.59 -5.84
N THR A 21 1.22 0.88 -5.52
CA THR A 21 1.21 -0.58 -5.58
C THR A 21 1.55 -1.09 -6.98
N ARG A 22 0.94 -0.50 -8.01
CA ARG A 22 1.22 -0.85 -9.40
C ARG A 22 2.67 -0.55 -9.79
N ASN A 23 3.18 0.60 -9.39
CA ASN A 23 4.57 0.98 -9.68
C ASN A 23 5.55 0.00 -9.04
N ARG A 24 5.27 -0.48 -7.82
CA ARG A 24 6.09 -1.50 -7.15
C ARG A 24 6.10 -2.82 -7.93
N VAL A 25 4.93 -3.27 -8.40
CA VAL A 25 4.84 -4.51 -9.19
C VAL A 25 5.72 -4.44 -10.43
N HIS A 26 5.84 -3.27 -11.05
CA HIS A 26 6.66 -3.06 -12.24
C HIS A 26 8.12 -2.66 -11.94
N ASP A 27 8.49 -2.55 -10.66
CA ASP A 27 9.83 -2.21 -10.23
C ASP A 27 10.58 -3.49 -9.85
N PRO A 28 11.76 -3.75 -10.43
CA PRO A 28 12.50 -4.99 -10.15
C PRO A 28 12.98 -5.12 -8.69
N HIS A 29 12.96 -4.04 -7.89
CA HIS A 29 13.32 -4.08 -6.47
C HIS A 29 12.17 -4.56 -5.58
N PHE A 30 10.99 -4.81 -6.13
CA PHE A 30 9.81 -5.28 -5.40
C PHE A 30 9.31 -6.59 -5.98
N PRO A 31 8.45 -7.33 -5.26
CA PRO A 31 7.78 -8.50 -5.83
C PRO A 31 7.04 -8.16 -7.12
N ASN A 32 6.93 -9.11 -8.03
CA ASN A 32 6.40 -8.87 -9.37
C ASN A 32 4.90 -9.17 -9.51
N ASN A 33 4.19 -9.27 -8.40
CA ASN A 33 2.74 -9.45 -8.40
C ASN A 33 2.11 -8.67 -7.25
N TYR A 34 0.81 -8.35 -7.41
CA TYR A 34 0.10 -7.48 -6.47
C TYR A 34 -0.03 -8.08 -5.08
N CYS A 35 -0.34 -9.36 -4.98
CA CYS A 35 -0.51 -10.00 -3.67
C CYS A 35 0.78 -9.94 -2.86
N ASP A 36 1.90 -10.25 -3.45
CA ASP A 36 3.18 -10.23 -2.75
C ASP A 36 3.62 -8.81 -2.37
N VAL A 37 3.32 -7.81 -3.20
CA VAL A 37 3.59 -6.40 -2.86
C VAL A 37 2.75 -5.99 -1.65
N VAL A 38 1.44 -6.29 -1.67
CA VAL A 38 0.52 -5.90 -0.60
C VAL A 38 0.84 -6.60 0.72
N TYR A 39 1.21 -7.87 0.68
CA TYR A 39 1.50 -8.66 1.87
C TYR A 39 2.99 -8.67 2.25
N GLN A 40 3.77 -7.76 1.71
CA GLN A 40 5.19 -7.66 2.03
C GLN A 40 5.40 -7.39 3.52
N ALA A 41 6.20 -8.22 4.20
CA ALA A 41 6.36 -8.16 5.65
C ALA A 41 7.63 -8.89 6.09
N LYS A 42 8.12 -8.52 7.29
CA LYS A 42 9.08 -9.36 8.00
C LYS A 42 8.32 -10.51 8.63
N LEU A 43 8.75 -11.73 8.34
CA LEU A 43 8.09 -12.94 8.82
C LEU A 43 8.60 -13.33 10.21
N SER A 44 7.74 -13.96 11.00
CA SER A 44 8.12 -14.48 12.30
C SER A 44 8.95 -15.76 12.14
N LYS A 45 10.23 -15.67 12.49
CA LYS A 45 11.15 -16.79 12.45
C LYS A 45 10.69 -17.90 13.39
N TRP A 46 10.20 -17.53 14.59
CA TRP A 46 9.71 -18.47 15.59
C TRP A 46 8.54 -19.31 15.06
N TRP A 47 7.54 -18.68 14.41
CA TRP A 47 6.39 -19.38 13.85
C TRP A 47 6.78 -20.33 12.74
N PHE A 48 7.71 -19.93 11.88
CA PHE A 48 8.21 -20.80 10.81
C PHE A 48 8.92 -22.03 11.38
N GLU A 49 9.79 -21.83 12.37
CA GLU A 49 10.57 -22.92 12.96
C GLU A 49 9.69 -23.92 13.73
N HIS A 50 8.64 -23.45 14.43
CA HIS A 50 7.81 -24.30 15.30
C HIS A 50 6.58 -24.89 14.63
N HIS A 51 6.02 -24.20 13.62
CA HIS A 51 4.76 -24.57 12.98
C HIS A 51 4.85 -24.74 11.47
N GLN A 52 6.02 -24.52 10.86
CA GLN A 52 6.21 -24.54 9.41
C GLN A 52 5.26 -23.58 8.68
N ARG A 53 4.96 -22.44 9.30
CA ARG A 53 4.04 -21.43 8.77
C ARG A 53 4.75 -20.09 8.64
N GLU A 54 4.49 -19.42 7.52
CA GLU A 54 4.92 -18.04 7.32
C GLU A 54 3.92 -17.11 8.00
N VAL A 55 4.32 -16.48 9.12
CA VAL A 55 3.49 -15.55 9.88
C VAL A 55 4.19 -14.20 9.94
N PRO A 56 3.54 -13.10 9.50
CA PRO A 56 4.14 -11.77 9.59
C PRO A 56 4.38 -11.38 11.05
N LEU A 57 5.49 -10.71 11.30
CA LEU A 57 5.72 -10.08 12.59
C LEU A 57 4.73 -8.94 12.78
N ARG A 58 4.14 -8.82 13.98
CA ARG A 58 3.19 -7.77 14.29
C ARG A 58 3.84 -6.39 14.10
N ASN A 59 3.13 -5.50 13.39
CA ASN A 59 3.56 -4.13 13.08
C ASN A 59 4.84 -4.04 12.24
N LYS A 60 5.21 -5.10 11.51
CA LYS A 60 6.39 -5.12 10.63
C LYS A 60 6.03 -5.39 9.17
N CYS A 61 4.80 -5.07 8.78
CA CYS A 61 4.35 -5.18 7.40
C CYS A 61 4.58 -3.87 6.66
N GLN A 62 4.77 -3.96 5.34
CA GLN A 62 4.90 -2.79 4.48
C GLN A 62 3.64 -1.91 4.58
N PHE A 63 2.46 -2.55 4.59
CA PHE A 63 1.19 -1.89 4.86
C PHE A 63 0.71 -2.33 6.25
N SER A 64 0.55 -1.37 7.15
CA SER A 64 0.34 -1.63 8.57
C SER A 64 -0.92 -2.42 8.89
N TRP A 65 -2.00 -2.24 8.08
CA TRP A 65 -3.27 -2.90 8.33
C TRP A 65 -3.17 -4.43 8.31
N TYR A 66 -2.22 -4.98 7.54
CA TYR A 66 -2.07 -6.43 7.37
C TYR A 66 -1.67 -7.13 8.66
N CYS A 67 -0.86 -6.49 9.51
CA CYS A 67 -0.33 -7.14 10.71
C CYS A 67 -0.40 -6.26 11.96
N ASP A 68 -1.40 -5.37 12.05
CA ASP A 68 -1.63 -4.52 13.22
C ASP A 68 -2.38 -5.26 14.35
N GLY A 69 -2.73 -6.51 14.14
CA GLY A 69 -3.47 -7.33 15.11
C GLY A 69 -4.98 -7.09 15.12
N LYS A 70 -5.49 -6.27 14.21
CA LYS A 70 -6.92 -5.99 14.05
C LYS A 70 -7.51 -6.82 12.90
N PRO A 71 -8.83 -7.12 12.92
CA PRO A 71 -9.48 -7.79 11.79
C PRO A 71 -9.37 -6.97 10.51
N ASP A 72 -9.18 -7.67 9.38
CA ASP A 72 -9.09 -7.04 8.06
C ASP A 72 -10.44 -7.02 7.32
N ASP A 73 -11.50 -7.49 7.96
CA ASP A 73 -12.83 -7.54 7.36
C ASP A 73 -13.39 -6.14 7.12
N ILE A 74 -14.03 -5.96 5.96
CA ILE A 74 -14.63 -4.67 5.60
C ILE A 74 -15.93 -4.48 6.40
N PRO A 75 -16.07 -3.37 7.17
CA PRO A 75 -17.33 -3.10 7.88
C PRO A 75 -18.52 -3.02 6.92
N PHE A 76 -19.67 -3.53 7.35
CA PHE A 76 -20.87 -3.55 6.52
C PHE A 76 -21.29 -2.15 6.04
N GLN A 77 -21.14 -1.14 6.89
CA GLN A 77 -21.48 0.24 6.52
C GLN A 77 -20.63 0.81 5.39
N ASP A 78 -19.46 0.24 5.13
CA ASP A 78 -18.54 0.66 4.07
C ASP A 78 -18.65 -0.18 2.80
N LYS A 79 -19.67 -1.02 2.67
CA LYS A 79 -19.82 -1.92 1.53
C LYS A 79 -19.85 -1.18 0.18
N GLU A 80 -20.61 -0.10 0.08
CA GLU A 80 -20.67 0.68 -1.16
C GLU A 80 -19.36 1.37 -1.48
N LEU A 81 -18.70 1.94 -0.47
CA LEU A 81 -17.38 2.55 -0.63
C LEU A 81 -16.37 1.50 -1.10
N TYR A 82 -16.37 0.33 -0.49
CA TYR A 82 -15.49 -0.76 -0.88
C TYR A 82 -15.71 -1.19 -2.33
N GLU A 83 -16.96 -1.29 -2.78
CA GLU A 83 -17.27 -1.62 -4.17
C GLU A 83 -16.75 -0.56 -5.15
N ARG A 84 -16.85 0.73 -4.79
CA ARG A 84 -16.28 1.81 -5.61
C ARG A 84 -14.76 1.74 -5.68
N ILE A 85 -14.11 1.46 -4.55
CA ILE A 85 -12.65 1.31 -4.49
C ILE A 85 -12.20 0.11 -5.33
N LYS A 86 -12.95 -0.99 -5.29
CA LYS A 86 -12.65 -2.16 -6.14
C LYS A 86 -12.70 -1.80 -7.64
N ARG A 87 -13.68 -1.00 -8.06
CA ARG A 87 -13.76 -0.55 -9.46
C ARG A 87 -12.56 0.32 -9.85
N LEU A 88 -12.11 1.20 -8.95
CA LEU A 88 -10.89 1.97 -9.17
C LEU A 88 -9.66 1.05 -9.27
N ALA A 89 -9.55 0.07 -8.38
CA ALA A 89 -8.44 -0.87 -8.38
C ALA A 89 -8.35 -1.65 -9.69
N VAL A 90 -9.49 -2.10 -10.22
CA VAL A 90 -9.54 -2.78 -11.52
C VAL A 90 -9.02 -1.89 -12.64
N ARG A 91 -9.44 -0.62 -12.66
CA ARG A 91 -8.97 0.33 -13.68
C ARG A 91 -7.48 0.60 -13.58
N ILE A 92 -6.93 0.70 -12.38
CA ILE A 92 -5.50 0.88 -12.15
C ILE A 92 -4.75 -0.38 -12.59
N TYR A 93 -5.23 -1.54 -12.22
CA TYR A 93 -4.64 -2.83 -12.58
C TYR A 93 -4.46 -2.97 -14.10
N PHE A 94 -5.50 -2.63 -14.88
CA PHE A 94 -5.46 -2.74 -16.34
C PHE A 94 -4.85 -1.51 -17.04
N GLY A 95 -4.39 -0.52 -16.29
CA GLY A 95 -3.75 0.66 -16.84
C GLY A 95 -4.71 1.67 -17.47
N TYR A 96 -6.01 1.56 -17.22
CA TYR A 96 -7.01 2.52 -17.72
C TYR A 96 -7.02 3.83 -16.94
N THR A 97 -6.54 3.84 -15.71
CA THR A 97 -6.40 5.05 -14.91
C THR A 97 -4.92 5.40 -14.81
N PRO A 98 -4.49 6.58 -15.30
CA PRO A 98 -3.09 6.97 -15.26
C PRO A 98 -2.54 7.13 -13.83
N ASP A 99 -1.25 6.89 -13.69
CA ASP A 99 -0.52 7.18 -12.45
C ASP A 99 -0.46 8.70 -12.25
N ASN A 100 -0.98 9.17 -11.11
CA ASN A 100 -0.94 10.58 -10.72
C ASN A 100 0.17 10.88 -9.71
N THR A 101 1.09 9.94 -9.47
CA THR A 101 2.17 10.08 -8.50
C THR A 101 3.54 10.32 -9.13
N PHE A 102 3.62 10.40 -10.45
CA PHE A 102 4.88 10.58 -11.20
C PHE A 102 5.89 9.46 -10.91
N GLY A 103 5.41 8.24 -10.87
CA GLY A 103 6.23 7.05 -10.69
C GLY A 103 6.61 6.75 -9.25
N ALA A 104 5.89 7.28 -8.27
CA ALA A 104 6.19 7.04 -6.87
C ALA A 104 6.05 5.56 -6.51
N ASN A 105 6.96 5.08 -5.66
CA ASN A 105 6.96 3.73 -5.11
C ASN A 105 7.02 3.71 -3.58
N PHE A 106 7.03 4.90 -2.95
CA PHE A 106 6.96 5.07 -1.50
C PHE A 106 6.06 6.25 -1.16
N TYR A 107 5.41 6.16 -0.02
CA TYR A 107 4.70 7.30 0.56
C TYR A 107 4.61 7.16 2.08
N HIS A 108 4.33 8.28 2.74
CA HIS A 108 4.00 8.30 4.16
C HIS A 108 2.91 9.33 4.42
N ALA A 109 2.24 9.19 5.56
CA ALA A 109 1.29 10.20 6.01
C ALA A 109 2.02 11.49 6.42
N ASP A 110 1.35 12.62 6.30
CA ASP A 110 1.93 13.94 6.56
C ASP A 110 2.26 14.20 8.03
N TYR A 111 1.73 13.39 8.95
CA TYR A 111 2.00 13.50 10.38
C TYR A 111 3.19 12.67 10.86
N VAL A 112 3.88 11.98 9.97
CA VAL A 112 5.11 11.23 10.26
C VAL A 112 6.21 11.67 9.31
N TYR A 113 7.48 11.51 9.72
CA TYR A 113 8.62 11.79 8.87
C TYR A 113 9.62 10.63 8.99
N PRO A 114 9.51 9.61 8.15
CA PRO A 114 10.40 8.45 8.22
C PRO A 114 11.82 8.81 7.78
N LEU A 115 12.81 8.10 8.34
CA LEU A 115 14.21 8.36 8.04
C LEU A 115 14.55 8.23 6.55
N TRP A 116 13.87 7.34 5.84
CA TRP A 116 14.13 7.13 4.41
C TRP A 116 13.67 8.30 3.53
N ALA A 117 12.81 9.19 4.03
CA ALA A 117 12.25 10.27 3.21
C ALA A 117 13.34 11.20 2.66
N ASP A 118 14.40 11.48 3.44
CA ASP A 118 15.50 12.32 3.00
C ASP A 118 16.37 11.68 1.92
N THR A 119 16.29 10.37 1.75
CA THR A 119 17.11 9.64 0.77
C THR A 119 16.42 9.44 -0.57
N MET A 120 15.16 9.87 -0.69
CA MET A 120 14.34 9.65 -1.88
C MET A 120 13.92 10.97 -2.52
N THR A 121 13.49 10.88 -3.77
CA THR A 121 13.01 12.04 -4.51
C THR A 121 11.52 12.23 -4.26
N HIS A 122 11.13 13.36 -3.68
CA HIS A 122 9.72 13.73 -3.53
C HIS A 122 9.10 13.96 -4.91
N THR A 123 7.95 13.34 -5.17
CA THR A 123 7.24 13.49 -6.45
C THR A 123 6.02 14.38 -6.34
N VAL A 124 5.13 14.11 -5.38
CA VAL A 124 3.88 14.86 -5.22
C VAL A 124 3.33 14.65 -3.81
N THR A 125 2.54 15.61 -3.35
CA THR A 125 1.72 15.46 -2.14
C THR A 125 0.26 15.50 -2.56
N ILE A 126 -0.49 14.48 -2.18
CA ILE A 126 -1.93 14.36 -2.46
C ILE A 126 -2.64 14.07 -1.16
N ASP A 127 -3.62 14.91 -0.80
CA ASP A 127 -4.32 14.83 0.49
C ASP A 127 -3.32 14.76 1.65
N ASN A 128 -3.41 13.75 2.50
CA ASN A 128 -2.55 13.59 3.66
C ASN A 128 -1.33 12.69 3.40
N HIS A 129 -1.02 12.39 2.15
CA HIS A 129 0.09 11.51 1.79
C HIS A 129 1.15 12.25 0.99
N ILE A 130 2.40 12.00 1.32
CA ILE A 130 3.58 12.54 0.65
C ILE A 130 4.27 11.41 -0.08
N PHE A 131 4.42 11.56 -1.40
CA PHE A 131 4.87 10.49 -2.29
C PHE A 131 6.31 10.71 -2.74
N TYR A 132 7.05 9.60 -2.90
CA TYR A 132 8.47 9.60 -3.25
C TYR A 132 8.78 8.52 -4.27
N ARG A 133 9.83 8.77 -5.02
CA ARG A 133 10.45 7.78 -5.88
C ARG A 133 11.83 7.44 -5.34
N SER A 134 12.13 6.15 -5.15
CA SER A 134 13.45 5.70 -4.74
C SER A 134 14.47 5.93 -5.86
N ASN A 135 15.64 6.36 -5.46
CA ASN A 135 16.75 6.68 -6.38
C ASN A 135 17.49 5.41 -6.84
#